data_438be8c9283256e2cd0e890e0554bf3a
#
_entry.id   438be8c9283256e2cd0e890e0554bf3a
#
_cell.length_a   1.000
_cell.length_b   1.000
_cell.length_c   1.000
_cell.angle_alpha   90.00
_cell.angle_beta   90.00
_cell.angle_gamma   90.00
#
_symmetry.space_group_name_H-M   'P 1'
#
loop_
_entity.id
_entity.type
_entity.pdbx_description
1 polymer ?
#
loop_
_entity_poly.entity_id
_entity_poly.type
_entity_poly.pdbx_seq_one_letter_code
_entity_poly.pdbx_strand_id
1 'polypeptide(L)'
;MTYSLPKLRSRPTLLAGFMSLMLLPFSPTLGLAQGLPADGTTATARLEASPRHGEWITYDAGGGDQVQAWVAYPERSDPAPVVVVIHDIRAMSDWARAVGDQLAADGFIAIVPDLLSGKGPGGGGTESFSTNEVGRAIRDLAPADVNRRLRAAAAYGTSLPSATDQVGVVGFCWGGSTSFAFAVDYADLDAAVVYYGTSPPTETLASVRAPVLGLYGGADNRVNSTIPAAQAELDRLGKRYEVNIYDGAGHGFLGRQSGQDGANQAASEGAWPATISFFRELLED
;
A
#
# COMPACT_ATOMS: atom_id res chain seq x y z
N MET A 1 79.02 68.38 -17.17
CA MET A 1 78.88 66.97 -17.62
C MET A 1 77.87 66.30 -16.73
N THR A 2 76.64 66.22 -17.17
CA THR A 2 75.49 65.64 -16.38
C THR A 2 74.91 64.54 -17.15
N TYR A 3 75.10 63.31 -16.69
CA TYR A 3 74.53 62.13 -17.26
C TYR A 3 73.09 61.89 -16.70
N SER A 4 72.14 61.83 -17.63
CA SER A 4 70.74 61.54 -17.33
C SER A 4 70.49 60.05 -17.47
N LEU A 5 69.89 59.38 -16.46
CA LEU A 5 69.45 57.98 -16.48
C LEU A 5 68.01 57.85 -17.02
N PRO A 6 67.70 56.85 -17.74
CA PRO A 6 66.36 56.66 -18.33
C PRO A 6 65.37 56.08 -17.33
N LYS A 7 64.11 56.56 -17.37
CA LYS A 7 62.98 56.13 -16.59
C LYS A 7 62.49 54.72 -17.02
N LEU A 8 62.45 53.76 -16.10
CA LEU A 8 61.77 52.50 -16.26
C LEU A 8 60.25 52.73 -16.26
N ARG A 9 59.60 52.28 -17.32
CA ARG A 9 58.14 52.20 -17.42
C ARG A 9 57.64 50.91 -16.72
N SER A 10 56.83 51.06 -15.67
CA SER A 10 56.10 50.01 -15.03
C SER A 10 54.95 49.54 -15.92
N ARG A 11 54.92 48.24 -16.20
CA ARG A 11 53.79 47.55 -16.86
C ARG A 11 52.72 47.17 -15.81
N PRO A 12 51.43 47.37 -16.09
CA PRO A 12 50.37 46.86 -15.18
C PRO A 12 50.22 45.35 -15.35
N THR A 13 50.33 44.64 -14.24
CA THR A 13 50.03 43.21 -14.14
C THR A 13 48.50 43.04 -14.11
N LEU A 14 47.93 42.48 -15.16
CA LEU A 14 46.54 42.02 -15.14
C LEU A 14 46.43 40.78 -14.24
N LEU A 15 45.78 40.90 -13.11
CA LEU A 15 45.29 39.74 -12.33
C LEU A 15 44.07 39.16 -13.07
N ALA A 16 44.27 38.03 -13.72
CA ALA A 16 43.18 37.19 -14.20
C ALA A 16 42.55 36.44 -13.02
N GLY A 17 41.38 36.92 -12.55
CA GLY A 17 40.57 36.20 -11.58
C GLY A 17 40.00 34.92 -12.19
N PHE A 18 40.52 33.79 -11.78
CA PHE A 18 39.87 32.49 -12.04
C PHE A 18 38.64 32.37 -11.16
N MET A 19 37.47 32.60 -11.73
CA MET A 19 36.18 32.28 -11.11
C MET A 19 35.97 30.76 -11.25
N SER A 20 36.36 30.03 -10.20
CA SER A 20 36.15 28.58 -10.10
C SER A 20 34.65 28.32 -9.95
N LEU A 21 33.98 27.98 -11.02
CA LEU A 21 32.60 27.53 -11.02
C LEU A 21 32.56 26.13 -10.35
N MET A 22 32.21 26.09 -9.05
CA MET A 22 31.90 24.82 -8.36
C MET A 22 30.65 24.24 -8.97
N LEU A 23 30.81 23.32 -9.90
CA LEU A 23 29.77 22.38 -10.29
C LEU A 23 29.51 21.45 -9.11
N LEU A 24 28.43 21.72 -8.35
CA LEU A 24 27.87 20.75 -7.43
C LEU A 24 27.49 19.52 -8.22
N PRO A 25 27.91 18.31 -7.83
CA PRO A 25 27.46 17.11 -8.49
C PRO A 25 25.95 17.02 -8.28
N PHE A 26 25.19 17.11 -9.36
CA PHE A 26 23.81 16.71 -9.42
C PHE A 26 23.82 15.19 -9.24
N SER A 27 23.69 14.72 -8.00
CA SER A 27 23.41 13.31 -7.75
C SER A 27 22.03 13.05 -8.31
N PRO A 28 21.87 12.23 -9.35
CA PRO A 28 20.56 11.76 -9.70
C PRO A 28 20.07 11.00 -8.45
N THR A 29 18.99 11.45 -7.84
CA THR A 29 18.17 10.61 -6.98
C THR A 29 17.80 9.43 -7.88
N LEU A 30 18.53 8.33 -7.75
CA LEU A 30 18.06 7.03 -8.20
C LEU A 30 16.71 6.86 -7.51
N GLY A 31 15.63 7.08 -8.27
CA GLY A 31 14.33 6.61 -7.85
C GLY A 31 14.55 5.14 -7.52
N LEU A 32 14.44 4.80 -6.23
CA LEU A 32 14.48 3.42 -5.79
C LEU A 32 13.46 2.70 -6.66
N ALA A 33 13.93 1.76 -7.48
CA ALA A 33 13.03 0.89 -8.22
C ALA A 33 12.09 0.30 -7.17
N GLN A 34 10.79 0.61 -7.28
CA GLN A 34 9.80 0.15 -6.33
C GLN A 34 9.88 -1.37 -6.32
N GLY A 35 10.37 -1.93 -5.22
CA GLY A 35 10.44 -3.37 -5.07
C GLY A 35 9.03 -3.94 -5.07
N LEU A 36 8.84 -5.15 -5.59
CA LEU A 36 7.58 -5.85 -5.41
C LEU A 36 7.45 -6.34 -3.96
N PRO A 37 6.23 -6.49 -3.44
CA PRO A 37 5.99 -7.30 -2.25
C PRO A 37 6.57 -8.70 -2.42
N ALA A 38 6.91 -9.32 -1.31
CA ALA A 38 7.38 -10.71 -1.35
C ALA A 38 6.34 -11.64 -1.97
N ASP A 39 6.78 -12.65 -2.72
CA ASP A 39 5.97 -13.83 -3.01
C ASP A 39 5.63 -14.55 -1.70
N GLY A 40 4.51 -15.28 -1.64
CA GLY A 40 4.08 -15.99 -0.44
C GLY A 40 5.10 -17.00 0.10
N THR A 41 5.99 -17.52 -0.76
CA THR A 41 7.04 -18.47 -0.37
C THR A 41 8.31 -17.78 0.21
N THR A 42 8.48 -16.49 -0.05
CA THR A 42 9.65 -15.70 0.38
C THR A 42 9.34 -14.68 1.47
N ALA A 43 8.06 -14.59 1.87
CA ALA A 43 7.58 -13.54 2.78
C ALA A 43 8.27 -13.55 4.14
N THR A 44 8.46 -14.72 4.78
CA THR A 44 9.14 -14.84 6.07
C THR A 44 10.59 -14.33 5.98
N ALA A 45 11.35 -14.81 4.99
CA ALA A 45 12.74 -14.38 4.81
C ALA A 45 12.84 -12.87 4.49
N ARG A 46 11.86 -12.32 3.76
CA ARG A 46 11.80 -10.87 3.47
C ARG A 46 11.57 -10.05 4.73
N LEU A 47 10.68 -10.48 5.62
CA LEU A 47 10.44 -9.83 6.90
C LEU A 47 11.65 -9.88 7.82
N GLU A 48 12.32 -11.04 7.93
CA GLU A 48 13.52 -11.22 8.74
C GLU A 48 14.69 -10.33 8.26
N ALA A 49 14.77 -10.07 6.96
CA ALA A 49 15.79 -9.23 6.35
C ALA A 49 15.40 -7.75 6.27
N SER A 50 14.19 -7.37 6.65
CA SER A 50 13.72 -5.99 6.55
C SER A 50 14.45 -5.08 7.53
N PRO A 51 14.98 -3.93 7.08
CA PRO A 51 15.59 -2.93 7.96
C PRO A 51 14.56 -2.04 8.65
N ARG A 52 13.27 -2.10 8.22
CA ARG A 52 12.23 -1.18 8.67
C ARG A 52 11.71 -1.53 10.05
N HIS A 53 11.29 -0.49 10.77
CA HIS A 53 10.60 -0.70 12.04
C HIS A 53 9.20 -1.25 11.80
N GLY A 54 8.92 -2.37 12.42
CA GLY A 54 7.58 -2.96 12.47
C GLY A 54 7.30 -3.52 13.85
N GLU A 55 6.07 -3.35 14.32
CA GLU A 55 5.68 -3.77 15.66
C GLU A 55 4.26 -4.32 15.72
N TRP A 56 4.02 -5.17 16.71
CA TRP A 56 2.69 -5.59 17.07
C TRP A 56 2.06 -4.59 18.03
N ILE A 57 0.84 -4.18 17.71
CA ILE A 57 0.03 -3.31 18.56
C ILE A 57 -1.33 -3.94 18.83
N THR A 58 -2.06 -3.36 19.75
CA THR A 58 -3.48 -3.67 19.98
C THR A 58 -4.25 -2.36 20.04
N TYR A 59 -5.37 -2.28 19.33
CA TYR A 59 -6.29 -1.14 19.39
C TYR A 59 -7.69 -1.58 19.77
N ASP A 60 -8.46 -0.68 20.39
CA ASP A 60 -9.86 -0.91 20.73
C ASP A 60 -10.75 -0.57 19.53
N ALA A 61 -11.47 -1.57 19.02
CA ALA A 61 -12.43 -1.38 17.95
C ALA A 61 -13.85 -1.01 18.46
N GLY A 62 -13.96 -0.65 19.74
CA GLY A 62 -15.20 -0.27 20.40
C GLY A 62 -15.88 -1.42 21.12
N GLY A 63 -16.53 -1.11 22.26
CA GLY A 63 -17.22 -2.11 23.08
C GLY A 63 -16.32 -3.15 23.75
N GLY A 64 -15.03 -2.86 23.93
CA GLY A 64 -14.04 -3.78 24.50
C GLY A 64 -13.47 -4.79 23.49
N ASP A 65 -13.73 -4.61 22.19
CA ASP A 65 -13.21 -5.46 21.12
C ASP A 65 -11.76 -5.09 20.81
N GLN A 66 -10.80 -5.84 21.36
CA GLN A 66 -9.38 -5.63 21.18
C GLN A 66 -8.89 -6.33 19.92
N VAL A 67 -8.34 -5.55 18.98
CA VAL A 67 -7.81 -6.07 17.70
C VAL A 67 -6.31 -5.93 17.69
N GLN A 68 -5.62 -7.05 17.48
CA GLN A 68 -4.17 -7.07 17.28
C GLN A 68 -3.86 -6.68 15.82
N ALA A 69 -2.82 -5.88 15.61
CA ALA A 69 -2.37 -5.51 14.27
C ALA A 69 -0.84 -5.45 14.20
N TRP A 70 -0.31 -5.69 13.00
CA TRP A 70 1.06 -5.37 12.65
C TRP A 70 1.11 -3.97 12.04
N VAL A 71 1.99 -3.13 12.55
CA VAL A 71 2.25 -1.79 12.01
C VAL A 71 3.67 -1.77 11.46
N ALA A 72 3.83 -1.28 10.23
CA ALA A 72 5.14 -1.02 9.64
C ALA A 72 5.27 0.48 9.30
N TYR A 73 6.42 1.05 9.63
CA TYR A 73 6.69 2.48 9.49
C TYR A 73 7.67 2.76 8.36
N PRO A 74 7.43 3.80 7.54
CA PRO A 74 8.38 4.23 6.52
C PRO A 74 9.61 4.90 7.14
N GLU A 75 10.75 4.78 6.48
CA GLU A 75 11.97 5.50 6.85
C GLU A 75 11.96 6.92 6.27
N ARG A 76 11.16 7.80 6.88
CA ARG A 76 11.05 9.23 6.49
C ARG A 76 10.90 10.12 7.72
N SER A 77 11.27 11.41 7.60
CA SER A 77 11.21 12.39 8.69
C SER A 77 9.89 13.15 8.76
N ASP A 78 9.18 13.24 7.67
CA ASP A 78 7.89 13.92 7.53
C ASP A 78 6.73 12.95 7.75
N PRO A 79 5.57 13.42 8.18
CA PRO A 79 4.40 12.58 8.37
C PRO A 79 4.01 11.81 7.09
N ALA A 80 3.54 10.60 7.26
CA ALA A 80 3.17 9.70 6.19
C ALA A 80 1.67 9.37 6.18
N PRO A 81 1.05 9.16 5.01
CA PRO A 81 -0.31 8.66 4.92
C PRO A 81 -0.44 7.23 5.45
N VAL A 82 -1.64 6.90 5.90
CA VAL A 82 -1.96 5.58 6.44
C VAL A 82 -2.59 4.69 5.38
N VAL A 83 -2.12 3.45 5.26
CA VAL A 83 -2.75 2.42 4.44
C VAL A 83 -3.13 1.24 5.31
N VAL A 84 -4.44 0.95 5.38
CA VAL A 84 -4.95 -0.25 6.04
C VAL A 84 -4.89 -1.42 5.06
N VAL A 85 -4.23 -2.51 5.47
CA VAL A 85 -4.03 -3.71 4.66
C VAL A 85 -5.00 -4.80 5.09
N ILE A 86 -5.91 -5.20 4.20
CA ILE A 86 -6.86 -6.28 4.47
C ILE A 86 -6.32 -7.58 3.88
N HIS A 87 -5.91 -8.48 4.76
CA HIS A 87 -5.36 -9.79 4.42
C HIS A 87 -6.33 -10.65 3.60
N ASP A 88 -5.81 -11.71 2.99
CA ASP A 88 -6.61 -12.70 2.28
C ASP A 88 -7.27 -13.75 3.23
N ILE A 89 -7.81 -14.81 2.65
CA ILE A 89 -8.47 -15.91 3.38
C ILE A 89 -7.54 -16.69 4.34
N ARG A 90 -6.22 -16.45 4.27
CA ARG A 90 -5.24 -17.01 5.21
C ARG A 90 -5.08 -16.18 6.47
N ALA A 91 -5.80 -15.07 6.58
CA ALA A 91 -5.79 -14.10 7.68
C ALA A 91 -4.39 -13.48 7.91
N MET A 92 -4.02 -13.21 9.16
CA MET A 92 -2.73 -12.62 9.51
C MET A 92 -1.60 -13.62 9.25
N SER A 93 -0.94 -13.46 8.11
CA SER A 93 0.17 -14.29 7.66
C SER A 93 1.44 -13.46 7.49
N ASP A 94 2.59 -14.12 7.38
CA ASP A 94 3.84 -13.45 7.05
C ASP A 94 3.75 -12.70 5.72
N TRP A 95 2.97 -13.22 4.77
CA TRP A 95 2.74 -12.53 3.50
C TRP A 95 1.98 -11.22 3.69
N ALA A 96 0.93 -11.20 4.50
CA ALA A 96 0.17 -9.98 4.79
C ALA A 96 1.06 -8.93 5.47
N ARG A 97 1.91 -9.35 6.44
CA ARG A 97 2.90 -8.48 7.09
C ARG A 97 3.97 -7.99 6.11
N ALA A 98 4.45 -8.85 5.19
CA ALA A 98 5.43 -8.47 4.17
C ALA A 98 4.87 -7.47 3.14
N VAL A 99 3.57 -7.52 2.84
CA VAL A 99 2.90 -6.49 2.06
C VAL A 99 2.89 -5.15 2.82
N GLY A 100 2.57 -5.16 4.12
CA GLY A 100 2.68 -3.98 4.97
C GLY A 100 4.09 -3.40 5.02
N ASP A 101 5.10 -4.27 5.16
CA ASP A 101 6.51 -3.88 5.12
C ASP A 101 6.90 -3.24 3.77
N GLN A 102 6.38 -3.77 2.65
CA GLN A 102 6.63 -3.17 1.33
C GLN A 102 5.94 -1.80 1.18
N LEU A 103 4.71 -1.63 1.67
CA LEU A 103 4.06 -0.31 1.71
C LEU A 103 4.86 0.70 2.52
N ALA A 104 5.45 0.26 3.64
CA ALA A 104 6.35 1.11 4.42
C ALA A 104 7.63 1.46 3.63
N ALA A 105 8.19 0.52 2.84
CA ALA A 105 9.28 0.82 1.91
C ALA A 105 8.90 1.86 0.86
N ASP A 106 7.64 1.88 0.45
CA ASP A 106 7.09 2.81 -0.54
C ASP A 106 6.62 4.15 0.05
N GLY A 107 6.75 4.34 1.39
CA GLY A 107 6.56 5.62 2.07
C GLY A 107 5.28 5.77 2.90
N PHE A 108 4.50 4.71 3.10
CA PHE A 108 3.23 4.72 3.84
C PHE A 108 3.35 4.09 5.22
N ILE A 109 2.58 4.55 6.19
CA ILE A 109 2.36 3.79 7.44
C ILE A 109 1.36 2.68 7.12
N ALA A 110 1.78 1.43 7.23
CA ALA A 110 0.92 0.28 6.96
C ALA A 110 0.35 -0.30 8.25
N ILE A 111 -0.97 -0.40 8.33
CA ILE A 111 -1.68 -1.06 9.43
C ILE A 111 -2.28 -2.36 8.91
N VAL A 112 -1.83 -3.48 9.43
CA VAL A 112 -2.30 -4.83 9.03
C VAL A 112 -3.07 -5.44 10.21
N PRO A 113 -4.40 -5.28 10.29
CA PRO A 113 -5.18 -5.85 11.39
C PRO A 113 -5.34 -7.37 11.26
N ASP A 114 -5.22 -8.10 12.37
CA ASP A 114 -5.70 -9.46 12.46
C ASP A 114 -7.22 -9.45 12.72
N LEU A 115 -7.99 -9.60 11.65
CA LEU A 115 -9.46 -9.56 11.72
C LEU A 115 -10.06 -10.77 12.46
N LEU A 116 -9.25 -11.77 12.81
CA LEU A 116 -9.64 -12.89 13.67
C LEU A 116 -9.29 -12.68 15.15
N SER A 117 -8.73 -11.53 15.54
CA SER A 117 -8.45 -11.22 16.96
C SER A 117 -9.64 -11.48 17.85
N GLY A 118 -9.45 -12.25 18.92
CA GLY A 118 -10.51 -12.60 19.89
C GLY A 118 -11.56 -13.59 19.35
N LYS A 119 -11.48 -14.07 18.12
CA LYS A 119 -12.44 -14.99 17.49
C LYS A 119 -12.02 -16.46 17.57
N GLY A 120 -10.75 -16.69 17.88
CA GLY A 120 -10.21 -18.03 17.92
C GLY A 120 -10.37 -18.75 19.26
N PRO A 121 -10.01 -20.03 19.31
CA PRO A 121 -9.97 -20.81 20.53
C PRO A 121 -9.24 -20.06 21.66
N GLY A 122 -9.84 -20.06 22.85
CA GLY A 122 -9.29 -19.37 24.01
C GLY A 122 -9.26 -17.83 23.90
N GLY A 123 -9.95 -17.22 22.92
CA GLY A 123 -9.91 -15.78 22.70
C GLY A 123 -8.68 -15.32 21.91
N GLY A 124 -7.96 -16.22 21.24
CA GLY A 124 -6.83 -15.90 20.38
C GLY A 124 -7.24 -15.31 19.02
N GLY A 125 -6.25 -14.95 18.23
CA GLY A 125 -6.38 -14.48 16.84
C GLY A 125 -6.12 -15.59 15.82
N THR A 126 -5.57 -15.18 14.68
CA THR A 126 -5.25 -16.10 13.56
C THR A 126 -4.40 -17.29 14.00
N GLU A 127 -3.43 -17.07 14.87
CA GLU A 127 -2.48 -18.08 15.35
C GLU A 127 -3.11 -19.22 16.14
N SER A 128 -4.32 -19.01 16.66
CA SER A 128 -5.04 -20.01 17.46
C SER A 128 -5.89 -20.97 16.61
N PHE A 129 -6.03 -20.70 15.31
CA PHE A 129 -6.73 -21.57 14.37
C PHE A 129 -5.77 -22.54 13.68
N SER A 130 -6.24 -23.75 13.40
CA SER A 130 -5.53 -24.61 12.44
C SER A 130 -5.65 -24.06 11.03
N THR A 131 -4.69 -24.40 10.17
CA THR A 131 -4.65 -23.95 8.76
C THR A 131 -5.95 -24.23 8.00
N ASN A 132 -6.64 -25.32 8.33
CA ASN A 132 -7.89 -25.73 7.67
C ASN A 132 -9.10 -24.93 8.17
N GLU A 133 -9.03 -24.30 9.33
CA GLU A 133 -10.12 -23.55 9.96
C GLU A 133 -10.09 -22.07 9.64
N VAL A 134 -8.90 -21.48 9.48
CA VAL A 134 -8.71 -20.03 9.24
C VAL A 134 -9.63 -19.50 8.13
N GLY A 135 -9.63 -20.17 6.97
CA GLY A 135 -10.42 -19.70 5.82
C GLY A 135 -11.93 -19.75 6.05
N ARG A 136 -12.41 -20.65 6.91
CA ARG A 136 -13.80 -20.69 7.32
C ARG A 136 -14.09 -19.56 8.32
N ALA A 137 -13.26 -19.42 9.34
CA ALA A 137 -13.41 -18.37 10.34
C ALA A 137 -13.46 -16.97 9.72
N ILE A 138 -12.63 -16.71 8.71
CA ILE A 138 -12.66 -15.45 7.94
C ILE A 138 -14.00 -15.26 7.22
N ARG A 139 -14.53 -16.28 6.56
CA ARG A 139 -15.83 -16.17 5.86
C ARG A 139 -17.02 -16.01 6.80
N ASP A 140 -16.91 -16.50 8.03
CA ASP A 140 -17.95 -16.43 9.05
C ASP A 140 -17.96 -15.08 9.80
N LEU A 141 -16.99 -14.16 9.55
CA LEU A 141 -16.98 -12.84 10.13
C LEU A 141 -18.19 -12.00 9.66
N ALA A 142 -18.88 -11.39 10.61
CA ALA A 142 -19.96 -10.48 10.29
C ALA A 142 -19.41 -9.20 9.60
N PRO A 143 -19.96 -8.78 8.44
CA PRO A 143 -19.46 -7.59 7.73
C PRO A 143 -19.45 -6.31 8.59
N ALA A 144 -20.43 -6.13 9.45
CA ALA A 144 -20.49 -4.98 10.35
C ALA A 144 -19.34 -4.95 11.37
N ASP A 145 -18.91 -6.13 11.89
CA ASP A 145 -17.75 -6.23 12.78
C ASP A 145 -16.46 -5.95 12.02
N VAL A 146 -16.32 -6.48 10.82
CA VAL A 146 -15.16 -6.22 9.94
C VAL A 146 -15.04 -4.72 9.67
N ASN A 147 -16.10 -4.06 9.23
CA ASN A 147 -16.10 -2.63 8.95
C ASN A 147 -15.78 -1.79 10.19
N ARG A 148 -16.33 -2.16 11.34
CA ARG A 148 -16.03 -1.48 12.63
C ARG A 148 -14.54 -1.61 12.99
N ARG A 149 -13.95 -2.81 12.86
CA ARG A 149 -12.52 -3.06 13.12
C ARG A 149 -11.62 -2.30 12.13
N LEU A 150 -12.00 -2.23 10.86
CA LEU A 150 -11.24 -1.48 9.86
C LEU A 150 -11.30 0.04 10.08
N ARG A 151 -12.48 0.59 10.45
CA ARG A 151 -12.58 2.01 10.84
C ARG A 151 -11.71 2.34 12.06
N ALA A 152 -11.68 1.45 13.04
CA ALA A 152 -10.83 1.61 14.21
C ALA A 152 -9.33 1.51 13.85
N ALA A 153 -8.95 0.65 12.91
CA ALA A 153 -7.58 0.59 12.38
C ALA A 153 -7.18 1.90 11.71
N ALA A 154 -8.06 2.47 10.87
CA ALA A 154 -7.84 3.76 10.23
C ALA A 154 -7.68 4.88 11.27
N ALA A 155 -8.59 4.96 12.26
CA ALA A 155 -8.53 5.94 13.33
C ALA A 155 -7.27 5.80 14.21
N TYR A 156 -6.85 4.57 14.49
CA TYR A 156 -5.58 4.32 15.20
C TYR A 156 -4.41 4.85 14.37
N GLY A 157 -4.35 4.50 13.08
CA GLY A 157 -3.27 4.94 12.20
C GLY A 157 -3.14 6.45 12.11
N THR A 158 -4.24 7.17 11.87
CA THR A 158 -4.23 8.64 11.79
C THR A 158 -4.00 9.34 13.14
N SER A 159 -4.15 8.63 14.26
CA SER A 159 -3.80 9.16 15.59
C SER A 159 -2.30 9.14 15.89
N LEU A 160 -1.49 8.45 15.07
CA LEU A 160 -0.04 8.36 15.28
C LEU A 160 0.62 9.73 15.01
N PRO A 161 1.57 10.17 15.84
CA PRO A 161 2.26 11.46 15.65
C PRO A 161 3.02 11.58 14.32
N SER A 162 3.36 10.45 13.70
CA SER A 162 4.06 10.35 12.42
C SER A 162 3.10 10.21 11.22
N ALA A 163 1.78 10.25 11.44
CA ALA A 163 0.79 10.11 10.39
C ALA A 163 0.24 11.45 9.92
N THR A 164 -0.19 11.49 8.66
CA THR A 164 -1.15 12.49 8.18
C THR A 164 -2.58 12.03 8.46
N ASP A 165 -3.58 12.80 8.07
CA ASP A 165 -5.00 12.45 8.20
C ASP A 165 -5.56 11.66 7.01
N GLN A 166 -4.74 11.42 5.96
CA GLN A 166 -5.16 10.67 4.78
C GLN A 166 -5.10 9.15 5.02
N VAL A 167 -6.16 8.47 4.58
CA VAL A 167 -6.33 7.01 4.74
C VAL A 167 -6.65 6.32 3.44
N GLY A 168 -5.78 5.39 3.04
CA GLY A 168 -6.04 4.41 2.00
C GLY A 168 -6.36 3.02 2.57
N VAL A 169 -6.97 2.18 1.74
CA VAL A 169 -7.15 0.76 2.04
C VAL A 169 -6.70 -0.09 0.84
N VAL A 170 -6.04 -1.18 1.10
CA VAL A 170 -5.75 -2.22 0.10
C VAL A 170 -6.15 -3.59 0.64
N GLY A 171 -6.78 -4.39 -0.19
CA GLY A 171 -7.19 -5.74 0.19
C GLY A 171 -6.96 -6.77 -0.89
N PHE A 172 -6.82 -8.03 -0.47
CA PHE A 172 -6.42 -9.15 -1.33
C PHE A 172 -7.42 -10.30 -1.25
N CYS A 173 -7.91 -10.82 -2.38
CA CYS A 173 -8.85 -11.94 -2.42
C CYS A 173 -10.16 -11.62 -1.66
N TRP A 174 -10.42 -12.31 -0.56
CA TRP A 174 -11.49 -11.96 0.38
C TRP A 174 -11.33 -10.52 0.87
N GLY A 175 -10.10 -10.14 1.25
CA GLY A 175 -9.76 -8.76 1.63
C GLY A 175 -9.95 -7.75 0.50
N GLY A 176 -9.78 -8.16 -0.76
CA GLY A 176 -10.08 -7.32 -1.92
C GLY A 176 -11.57 -7.01 -2.03
N SER A 177 -12.43 -8.02 -1.88
CA SER A 177 -13.89 -7.81 -1.81
C SER A 177 -14.26 -6.94 -0.60
N THR A 178 -13.59 -7.14 0.52
CA THR A 178 -13.78 -6.36 1.75
C THR A 178 -13.32 -4.92 1.58
N SER A 179 -12.21 -4.66 0.89
CA SER A 179 -11.73 -3.31 0.57
C SER A 179 -12.75 -2.52 -0.24
N PHE A 180 -13.35 -3.15 -1.25
CA PHE A 180 -14.41 -2.51 -2.04
C PHE A 180 -15.69 -2.27 -1.21
N ALA A 181 -16.09 -3.25 -0.38
CA ALA A 181 -17.23 -3.08 0.52
C ALA A 181 -16.96 -1.99 1.58
N PHE A 182 -15.73 -1.87 2.06
CA PHE A 182 -15.33 -0.83 2.99
C PHE A 182 -15.40 0.57 2.36
N ALA A 183 -15.07 0.71 1.06
CA ALA A 183 -15.26 1.97 0.33
C ALA A 183 -16.74 2.37 0.18
N VAL A 184 -17.67 1.40 0.25
CA VAL A 184 -19.12 1.69 0.33
C VAL A 184 -19.52 2.18 1.72
N ASP A 185 -18.89 1.64 2.78
CA ASP A 185 -19.29 1.83 4.18
C ASP A 185 -18.59 3.02 4.86
N TYR A 186 -17.36 3.35 4.46
CA TYR A 186 -16.54 4.36 5.12
C TYR A 186 -16.40 5.63 4.29
N ALA A 187 -17.13 6.67 4.69
CA ALA A 187 -17.23 7.91 3.93
C ALA A 187 -15.97 8.79 3.96
N ASP A 188 -15.12 8.60 4.97
CA ASP A 188 -13.89 9.36 5.20
C ASP A 188 -12.65 8.62 4.64
N LEU A 189 -12.86 7.64 3.76
CA LEU A 189 -11.80 6.95 3.04
C LEU A 189 -11.36 7.79 1.84
N ASP A 190 -10.05 7.95 1.64
CA ASP A 190 -9.48 8.74 0.54
C ASP A 190 -9.16 7.89 -0.70
N ALA A 191 -8.80 6.61 -0.53
CA ALA A 191 -8.46 5.71 -1.63
C ALA A 191 -8.73 4.24 -1.29
N ALA A 192 -9.24 3.46 -2.25
CA ALA A 192 -9.41 2.02 -2.11
C ALA A 192 -8.73 1.25 -3.25
N VAL A 193 -7.93 0.22 -2.91
CA VAL A 193 -7.31 -0.68 -3.88
C VAL A 193 -7.82 -2.11 -3.67
N VAL A 194 -8.26 -2.73 -4.74
CA VAL A 194 -8.92 -4.03 -4.78
C VAL A 194 -8.10 -5.00 -5.60
N TYR A 195 -7.40 -5.91 -4.96
CA TYR A 195 -6.72 -7.01 -5.65
C TYR A 195 -7.62 -8.24 -5.74
N TYR A 196 -7.98 -8.64 -6.95
CA TYR A 196 -8.76 -9.85 -7.28
C TYR A 196 -9.92 -10.12 -6.29
N GLY A 197 -10.62 -9.06 -5.90
CA GLY A 197 -11.84 -9.10 -5.09
C GLY A 197 -13.10 -8.92 -5.94
N THR A 198 -14.22 -9.51 -5.51
CA THR A 198 -15.51 -9.29 -6.16
C THR A 198 -16.07 -7.89 -5.87
N SER A 199 -16.79 -7.32 -6.80
CA SER A 199 -17.50 -6.06 -6.60
C SER A 199 -18.71 -6.24 -5.65
N PRO A 200 -19.04 -5.22 -4.85
CA PRO A 200 -20.25 -5.22 -4.02
C PRO A 200 -21.52 -5.12 -4.89
N PRO A 201 -22.71 -5.36 -4.30
CA PRO A 201 -23.98 -5.19 -4.99
C PRO A 201 -24.13 -3.79 -5.57
N THR A 202 -24.61 -3.67 -6.82
CA THR A 202 -24.67 -2.41 -7.55
C THR A 202 -25.51 -1.34 -6.85
N GLU A 203 -26.58 -1.72 -6.17
CA GLU A 203 -27.44 -0.86 -5.39
C GLU A 203 -26.76 -0.14 -4.22
N THR A 204 -25.60 -0.66 -3.78
CA THR A 204 -24.82 -0.04 -2.69
C THR A 204 -23.78 0.96 -3.17
N LEU A 205 -23.44 0.93 -4.46
CA LEU A 205 -22.34 1.72 -5.03
C LEU A 205 -22.55 3.23 -4.99
N ALA A 206 -23.80 3.69 -4.84
CA ALA A 206 -24.10 5.10 -4.64
C ALA A 206 -23.41 5.71 -3.41
N SER A 207 -23.08 4.89 -2.39
CA SER A 207 -22.42 5.33 -1.17
C SER A 207 -20.89 5.49 -1.32
N VAL A 208 -20.26 4.89 -2.33
CA VAL A 208 -18.81 5.01 -2.57
C VAL A 208 -18.45 6.48 -2.77
N ARG A 209 -17.45 6.98 -2.04
CA ARG A 209 -16.90 8.34 -2.18
C ARG A 209 -15.46 8.31 -2.63
N ALA A 210 -14.66 7.44 -2.04
CA ALA A 210 -13.26 7.27 -2.42
C ALA A 210 -13.12 6.78 -3.86
N PRO A 211 -12.13 7.26 -4.62
CA PRO A 211 -11.68 6.59 -5.83
C PRO A 211 -11.31 5.12 -5.56
N VAL A 212 -11.61 4.24 -6.53
CA VAL A 212 -11.33 2.80 -6.42
C VAL A 212 -10.42 2.37 -7.57
N LEU A 213 -9.35 1.62 -7.26
CA LEU A 213 -8.50 0.94 -8.22
C LEU A 213 -8.68 -0.57 -8.10
N GLY A 214 -9.16 -1.21 -9.15
CA GLY A 214 -9.32 -2.66 -9.24
C GLY A 214 -8.23 -3.32 -10.09
N LEU A 215 -7.57 -4.34 -9.55
CA LEU A 215 -6.42 -5.03 -10.13
C LEU A 215 -6.74 -6.54 -10.22
N TYR A 216 -6.93 -7.04 -11.42
CA TYR A 216 -7.55 -8.35 -11.65
C TYR A 216 -6.70 -9.24 -12.54
N GLY A 217 -6.69 -10.54 -12.24
CA GLY A 217 -6.08 -11.53 -13.13
C GLY A 217 -7.05 -11.93 -14.27
N GLY A 218 -6.58 -11.93 -15.52
CA GLY A 218 -7.40 -12.23 -16.68
C GLY A 218 -7.98 -13.65 -16.68
N ALA A 219 -7.32 -14.61 -16.01
CA ALA A 219 -7.80 -15.98 -15.86
C ALA A 219 -8.79 -16.18 -14.68
N ASP A 220 -9.12 -15.14 -13.90
CA ASP A 220 -10.06 -15.23 -12.76
C ASP A 220 -11.50 -14.89 -13.19
N ASN A 221 -12.11 -15.76 -13.97
CA ASN A 221 -13.46 -15.54 -14.50
C ASN A 221 -14.51 -15.30 -13.42
N ARG A 222 -14.37 -15.92 -12.25
CA ARG A 222 -15.31 -15.78 -11.13
C ARG A 222 -15.36 -14.34 -10.62
N VAL A 223 -14.22 -13.72 -10.42
CA VAL A 223 -14.12 -12.33 -9.96
C VAL A 223 -14.46 -11.39 -11.10
N ASN A 224 -13.90 -11.59 -12.28
CA ASN A 224 -14.06 -10.72 -13.43
C ASN A 224 -15.53 -10.59 -13.89
N SER A 225 -16.35 -11.62 -13.67
CA SER A 225 -17.80 -11.54 -13.98
C SER A 225 -18.56 -10.48 -13.17
N THR A 226 -18.00 -9.99 -12.05
CA THR A 226 -18.62 -8.96 -11.21
C THR A 226 -18.26 -7.52 -11.61
N ILE A 227 -17.22 -7.36 -12.43
CA ILE A 227 -16.65 -6.04 -12.79
C ILE A 227 -17.60 -5.22 -13.68
N PRO A 228 -18.17 -5.76 -14.79
CA PRO A 228 -18.88 -4.94 -15.76
C PRO A 228 -20.10 -4.19 -15.17
N ALA A 229 -20.86 -4.86 -14.30
CA ALA A 229 -22.03 -4.25 -13.67
C ALA A 229 -21.63 -3.12 -12.69
N ALA A 230 -20.59 -3.35 -11.91
CA ALA A 230 -20.07 -2.35 -10.97
C ALA A 230 -19.49 -1.13 -11.72
N GLN A 231 -18.72 -1.37 -12.77
CA GLN A 231 -18.13 -0.31 -13.59
C GLN A 231 -19.22 0.55 -14.24
N ALA A 232 -20.20 -0.07 -14.89
CA ALA A 232 -21.30 0.65 -15.51
C ALA A 232 -22.10 1.51 -14.52
N GLU A 233 -22.31 1.01 -13.29
CA GLU A 233 -23.03 1.76 -12.27
C GLU A 233 -22.20 2.92 -11.71
N LEU A 234 -20.91 2.71 -11.43
CA LEU A 234 -20.02 3.77 -10.95
C LEU A 234 -19.81 4.87 -12.01
N ASP A 235 -19.67 4.50 -13.28
CA ASP A 235 -19.63 5.43 -14.41
C ASP A 235 -20.91 6.27 -14.48
N ARG A 236 -22.10 5.63 -14.37
CA ARG A 236 -23.40 6.30 -14.32
C ARG A 236 -23.51 7.29 -13.16
N LEU A 237 -22.87 6.96 -12.03
CA LEU A 237 -22.84 7.81 -10.82
C LEU A 237 -21.74 8.88 -10.86
N GLY A 238 -20.89 8.91 -11.90
CA GLY A 238 -19.74 9.82 -12.00
C GLY A 238 -18.65 9.57 -10.96
N LYS A 239 -18.49 8.31 -10.53
CA LYS A 239 -17.51 7.90 -9.52
C LYS A 239 -16.31 7.25 -10.19
N ARG A 240 -15.10 7.54 -9.66
CA ARG A 240 -13.85 7.00 -10.22
C ARG A 240 -13.67 5.53 -9.82
N TYR A 241 -13.69 4.65 -10.82
CA TYR A 241 -13.34 3.24 -10.69
C TYR A 241 -12.43 2.85 -11.85
N GLU A 242 -11.15 2.67 -11.56
CA GLU A 242 -10.16 2.23 -12.52
C GLU A 242 -10.03 0.71 -12.49
N VAL A 243 -10.03 0.08 -13.64
CA VAL A 243 -9.98 -1.38 -13.78
C VAL A 243 -8.80 -1.78 -14.64
N ASN A 244 -7.86 -2.52 -14.06
CA ASN A 244 -6.74 -3.12 -14.77
C ASN A 244 -6.89 -4.65 -14.73
N ILE A 245 -6.94 -5.28 -15.90
CA ILE A 245 -7.00 -6.74 -16.04
C ILE A 245 -5.70 -7.21 -16.70
N TYR A 246 -4.99 -8.11 -16.03
CA TYR A 246 -3.69 -8.62 -16.46
C TYR A 246 -3.87 -9.99 -17.13
N ASP A 247 -3.62 -10.04 -18.44
CA ASP A 247 -3.82 -11.24 -19.26
C ASP A 247 -3.05 -12.45 -18.72
N GLY A 248 -3.72 -13.60 -18.69
CA GLY A 248 -3.15 -14.87 -18.24
C GLY A 248 -2.90 -14.99 -16.74
N ALA A 249 -2.90 -13.89 -15.99
CA ALA A 249 -2.68 -13.94 -14.56
C ALA A 249 -3.86 -14.60 -13.83
N GLY A 250 -3.57 -15.37 -12.79
CA GLY A 250 -4.56 -16.07 -11.99
C GLY A 250 -5.02 -15.29 -10.75
N HIS A 251 -6.01 -15.86 -10.06
CA HIS A 251 -6.42 -15.36 -8.74
C HIS A 251 -5.25 -15.42 -7.75
N GLY A 252 -5.00 -14.32 -7.03
CA GLY A 252 -3.92 -14.26 -6.03
C GLY A 252 -2.53 -14.05 -6.63
N PHE A 253 -2.42 -13.48 -7.83
CA PHE A 253 -1.17 -13.34 -8.57
C PHE A 253 -0.05 -12.66 -7.78
N LEU A 254 -0.37 -11.65 -6.94
CA LEU A 254 0.65 -10.91 -6.18
C LEU A 254 1.37 -11.77 -5.13
N GLY A 255 0.67 -12.73 -4.52
CA GLY A 255 1.26 -13.68 -3.56
C GLY A 255 1.69 -15.02 -4.19
N ARG A 256 1.57 -15.17 -5.51
CA ARG A 256 1.90 -16.39 -6.28
C ARG A 256 2.62 -16.02 -7.57
N GLN A 257 3.66 -15.19 -7.45
CA GLN A 257 4.33 -14.56 -8.59
C GLN A 257 4.91 -15.58 -9.58
N SER A 258 5.40 -16.72 -9.10
CA SER A 258 5.93 -17.79 -9.96
C SER A 258 4.87 -18.59 -10.73
N GLY A 259 3.57 -18.34 -10.53
CA GLY A 259 2.49 -19.08 -11.17
C GLY A 259 2.15 -18.60 -12.58
N GLN A 260 1.27 -19.39 -13.26
CA GLN A 260 0.71 -19.06 -14.58
C GLN A 260 1.79 -18.76 -15.63
N ASP A 261 2.83 -19.60 -15.70
CA ASP A 261 3.91 -19.50 -16.68
C ASP A 261 4.52 -18.09 -16.81
N GLY A 262 4.63 -17.36 -15.70
CA GLY A 262 5.17 -16.00 -15.62
C GLY A 262 4.13 -14.88 -15.73
N ALA A 263 2.88 -15.16 -16.07
CA ALA A 263 1.85 -14.13 -16.16
C ALA A 263 1.55 -13.47 -14.82
N ASN A 264 1.64 -14.23 -13.71
CA ASN A 264 1.47 -13.66 -12.37
C ASN A 264 2.59 -12.69 -12.00
N GLN A 265 3.83 -12.97 -12.43
CA GLN A 265 4.97 -12.05 -12.22
C GLN A 265 4.74 -10.75 -13.00
N ALA A 266 4.42 -10.85 -14.29
CA ALA A 266 4.13 -9.69 -15.13
C ALA A 266 2.97 -8.86 -14.58
N ALA A 267 1.91 -9.51 -14.10
CA ALA A 267 0.79 -8.85 -13.43
C ALA A 267 1.23 -8.11 -12.17
N SER A 268 2.09 -8.72 -11.35
CA SER A 268 2.61 -8.09 -10.12
C SER A 268 3.46 -6.86 -10.43
N GLU A 269 4.31 -6.95 -11.47
CA GLU A 269 5.15 -5.85 -11.96
C GLU A 269 4.34 -4.66 -12.52
N GLY A 270 3.14 -4.91 -13.02
CA GLY A 270 2.21 -3.85 -13.43
C GLY A 270 1.33 -3.33 -12.29
N ALA A 271 0.80 -4.22 -11.45
CA ALA A 271 -0.20 -3.89 -10.44
C ALA A 271 0.39 -3.13 -9.24
N TRP A 272 1.59 -3.51 -8.76
CA TRP A 272 2.16 -2.85 -7.59
C TRP A 272 2.54 -1.39 -7.85
N PRO A 273 3.26 -1.04 -8.91
CA PRO A 273 3.51 0.37 -9.25
C PRO A 273 2.21 1.17 -9.46
N ALA A 274 1.17 0.57 -10.07
CA ALA A 274 -0.13 1.22 -10.21
C ALA A 274 -0.78 1.51 -8.84
N THR A 275 -0.69 0.58 -7.88
CA THR A 275 -1.14 0.78 -6.49
C THR A 275 -0.44 1.96 -5.84
N ILE A 276 0.90 1.99 -5.93
CA ILE A 276 1.69 3.04 -5.29
C ILE A 276 1.45 4.41 -5.94
N SER A 277 1.35 4.46 -7.26
CA SER A 277 1.02 5.70 -7.98
C SER A 277 -0.36 6.22 -7.60
N PHE A 278 -1.35 5.33 -7.46
CA PHE A 278 -2.70 5.68 -7.08
C PHE A 278 -2.78 6.22 -5.64
N PHE A 279 -2.06 5.58 -4.71
CA PHE A 279 -2.00 6.08 -3.33
C PHE A 279 -1.26 7.41 -3.23
N ARG A 280 -0.15 7.59 -3.96
CA ARG A 280 0.57 8.88 -3.95
C ARG A 280 -0.29 10.01 -4.50
N GLU A 281 -0.98 9.78 -5.60
CA GLU A 281 -1.90 10.77 -6.18
C GLU A 281 -2.98 11.23 -5.20
N LEU A 282 -3.50 10.33 -4.38
CA LEU A 282 -4.69 10.59 -3.56
C LEU A 282 -4.40 10.87 -2.08
N LEU A 283 -3.22 10.48 -1.60
CA LEU A 283 -2.88 10.57 -0.17
C LEU A 283 -1.70 11.51 0.12
N GLU A 284 -0.91 11.92 -0.88
CA GLU A 284 0.29 12.77 -0.66
C GLU A 284 0.13 14.20 -1.22
N ASP A 285 -1.02 14.58 -1.81
CA ASP A 285 -1.27 15.93 -2.37
C ASP A 285 -1.82 16.92 -1.33
#